data_18b6e55091a2a33c1a3f0eae4cd80951
#
_entry.id   18b6e55091a2a33c1a3f0eae4cd80951
#
_cell.length_a   1.000
_cell.length_b   1.000
_cell.length_c   1.000
_cell.angle_alpha   90.00
_cell.angle_beta   90.00
_cell.angle_gamma   90.00
#
_symmetry.space_group_name_H-M   'P 1'
#
loop_
_entity.id
_entity.type
_entity.pdbx_description
1 polymer ?
#
loop_
_entity_poly.entity_id
_entity_poly.type
_entity_poly.pdbx_seq_one_letter_code
_entity_poly.pdbx_strand_id
1 'polypeptide(L)'
;AETGRQAELKELAKEAQNLQSEMEKLTEREKTLRRLLDEGAADESAKHTGQGGPAVPAEVSQVRRALDAVSRGLPERRESLAKLEARYEKQREEAAARAAEKDKMAQTSAPGNVPSGWPTSGDISSPFGWRWNGTDFHPGIDIANDMGTPIVATADGVVTTAGWNGGGYGNMVDIDHGNGILTRYGHASEVVVHEGQHVKRGEVIAYMGSTGFSTGPHVHYEIHVNGETVNPASYL
;
A
#
# COMPACT_ATOMS: atom_id res chain seq x y z
N ALA A 1 3.16 19.23 4.74
CA ALA A 1 4.46 18.73 4.18
C ALA A 1 4.46 17.21 3.94
N GLU A 2 3.69 16.42 4.67
CA GLU A 2 3.71 14.95 4.61
C GLU A 2 2.66 14.36 3.68
N THR A 3 1.51 14.99 3.53
CA THR A 3 0.55 14.68 2.45
C THR A 3 1.19 14.79 1.07
N GLY A 4 2.15 15.71 0.90
CA GLY A 4 2.95 15.83 -0.32
C GLY A 4 3.90 14.65 -0.55
N ARG A 5 4.51 14.11 0.51
CA ARG A 5 5.42 12.95 0.40
C ARG A 5 4.70 11.63 0.18
N GLN A 6 3.55 11.42 0.84
CA GLN A 6 2.72 10.26 0.55
C GLN A 6 2.24 10.24 -0.90
N ALA A 7 1.89 11.42 -1.44
CA ALA A 7 1.56 11.57 -2.84
C ALA A 7 2.78 11.25 -3.74
N GLU A 8 3.98 11.72 -3.36
CA GLU A 8 5.22 11.44 -4.11
C GLU A 8 5.58 9.95 -4.10
N LEU A 9 5.49 9.27 -2.95
CA LEU A 9 5.68 7.81 -2.85
C LEU A 9 4.69 7.04 -3.71
N LYS A 10 3.42 7.45 -3.72
CA LYS A 10 2.38 6.84 -4.55
C LYS A 10 2.66 7.03 -6.04
N GLU A 11 3.10 8.22 -6.45
CA GLU A 11 3.48 8.47 -7.84
C GLU A 11 4.73 7.66 -8.25
N LEU A 12 5.73 7.56 -7.38
CA LEU A 12 6.93 6.74 -7.63
C LEU A 12 6.57 5.24 -7.77
N ALA A 13 5.70 4.72 -6.91
CA ALA A 13 5.24 3.34 -7.00
C ALA A 13 4.49 3.07 -8.31
N LYS A 14 3.62 4.00 -8.72
CA LYS A 14 2.88 3.92 -9.98
C LYS A 14 3.79 3.98 -11.20
N GLU A 15 4.80 4.85 -11.17
CA GLU A 15 5.79 4.98 -12.23
C GLU A 15 6.62 3.70 -12.35
N ALA A 16 7.06 3.12 -11.22
CA ALA A 16 7.78 1.84 -11.19
C ALA A 16 6.95 0.70 -11.78
N GLN A 17 5.66 0.60 -11.41
CA GLN A 17 4.77 -0.43 -11.98
C GLN A 17 4.55 -0.26 -13.48
N ASN A 18 4.37 0.97 -13.96
CA ASN A 18 4.22 1.25 -15.37
C ASN A 18 5.47 0.82 -16.14
N LEU A 19 6.66 1.18 -15.63
CA LEU A 19 7.93 0.85 -16.26
C LEU A 19 8.19 -0.66 -16.25
N GLN A 20 7.85 -1.36 -15.16
CA GLN A 20 7.92 -2.81 -15.08
C GLN A 20 7.01 -3.48 -16.11
N SER A 21 5.76 -3.04 -16.24
CA SER A 21 4.82 -3.55 -17.25
C SER A 21 5.31 -3.32 -18.67
N GLU A 22 5.92 -2.16 -18.96
CA GLU A 22 6.53 -1.91 -20.26
C GLU A 22 7.72 -2.83 -20.54
N MET A 23 8.56 -3.09 -19.51
CA MET A 23 9.70 -4.01 -19.64
C MET A 23 9.24 -5.43 -19.91
N GLU A 24 8.20 -5.92 -19.23
CA GLU A 24 7.62 -7.23 -19.48
C GLU A 24 7.10 -7.36 -20.91
N LYS A 25 6.37 -6.36 -21.40
CA LYS A 25 5.88 -6.31 -22.79
C LYS A 25 7.03 -6.32 -23.80
N LEU A 26 8.10 -5.58 -23.54
CA LEU A 26 9.27 -5.54 -24.42
C LEU A 26 10.02 -6.88 -24.41
N THR A 27 10.15 -7.52 -23.25
CA THR A 27 10.81 -8.83 -23.11
C THR A 27 10.02 -9.92 -23.86
N GLU A 28 8.69 -9.93 -23.74
CA GLU A 28 7.85 -10.86 -24.51
C GLU A 28 7.90 -10.59 -26.01
N ARG A 29 7.97 -9.33 -26.40
CA ARG A 29 8.14 -8.95 -27.81
C ARG A 29 9.50 -9.39 -28.35
N GLU A 30 10.58 -9.23 -27.59
CA GLU A 30 11.90 -9.71 -27.93
C GLU A 30 11.90 -11.23 -28.15
N LYS A 31 11.32 -11.99 -27.23
CA LYS A 31 11.19 -13.45 -27.28
C LYS A 31 10.39 -13.90 -28.51
N THR A 32 9.29 -13.22 -28.81
CA THR A 32 8.49 -13.50 -30.00
C THR A 32 9.27 -13.23 -31.28
N LEU A 33 10.00 -12.12 -31.35
CA LEU A 33 10.81 -11.76 -32.51
C LEU A 33 11.98 -12.74 -32.73
N ARG A 34 12.61 -13.22 -31.64
CA ARG A 34 13.65 -14.27 -31.72
C ARG A 34 13.10 -15.56 -32.28
N ARG A 35 11.93 -16.01 -31.81
CA ARG A 35 11.26 -17.20 -32.31
C ARG A 35 10.95 -17.09 -33.82
N LEU A 36 10.43 -15.95 -34.27
CA LEU A 36 10.14 -15.71 -35.70
C LEU A 36 11.39 -15.72 -36.55
N LEU A 37 12.54 -15.24 -36.02
CA LEU A 37 13.82 -15.34 -36.72
C LEU A 37 14.31 -16.78 -36.82
N ASP A 38 14.17 -17.58 -35.79
CA ASP A 38 14.57 -19.00 -35.76
C ASP A 38 13.70 -19.85 -36.70
N GLU A 39 12.37 -19.61 -36.69
CA GLU A 39 11.41 -20.27 -37.61
C GLU A 39 11.68 -19.88 -39.07
N GLY A 40 11.98 -18.60 -39.35
CA GLY A 40 12.33 -18.13 -40.69
C GLY A 40 13.66 -18.70 -41.20
N ALA A 41 14.65 -18.89 -40.32
CA ALA A 41 15.91 -19.52 -40.66
C ALA A 41 15.80 -21.02 -40.95
N ALA A 42 14.87 -21.71 -40.28
CA ALA A 42 14.58 -23.13 -40.51
C ALA A 42 13.89 -23.38 -41.87
N ASP A 43 13.01 -22.47 -42.32
CA ASP A 43 12.32 -22.57 -43.64
C ASP A 43 13.29 -22.27 -44.82
N GLU A 44 14.30 -21.42 -44.63
CA GLU A 44 15.33 -21.15 -45.65
C GLU A 44 16.30 -22.32 -45.86
N SER A 45 16.62 -23.09 -44.82
CA SER A 45 17.49 -24.25 -44.94
C SER A 45 16.91 -25.40 -45.76
N ALA A 46 15.58 -25.40 -45.92
CA ALA A 46 14.86 -26.45 -46.67
C ALA A 46 14.69 -26.15 -48.18
N LYS A 47 15.04 -24.95 -48.66
CA LYS A 47 14.76 -24.50 -50.05
C LYS A 47 15.96 -24.18 -50.93
N HIS A 48 17.21 -24.41 -50.53
CA HIS A 48 18.37 -24.02 -51.36
C HIS A 48 19.22 -25.16 -51.85
N THR A 49 18.97 -25.54 -53.13
CA THR A 49 19.98 -26.01 -54.09
C THR A 49 19.99 -25.03 -55.28
N GLY A 50 20.93 -24.04 -55.28
CA GLY A 50 21.07 -23.16 -56.45
C GLY A 50 21.82 -21.86 -56.16
N GLN A 51 22.90 -21.64 -56.86
CA GLN A 51 23.86 -20.55 -56.90
C GLN A 51 23.28 -19.12 -56.77
N GLY A 52 23.74 -18.38 -55.80
CA GLY A 52 23.49 -16.96 -55.57
C GLY A 52 23.25 -16.69 -54.08
N GLY A 53 24.09 -15.88 -53.44
CA GLY A 53 23.92 -15.59 -52.01
C GLY A 53 22.48 -15.11 -51.67
N PRO A 54 21.86 -15.62 -50.61
CA PRO A 54 20.47 -15.38 -50.35
C PRO A 54 20.23 -13.91 -50.04
N ALA A 55 19.36 -13.25 -50.81
CA ALA A 55 18.76 -11.99 -50.41
C ALA A 55 17.90 -12.30 -49.19
N VAL A 56 18.26 -11.79 -48.01
CA VAL A 56 17.47 -11.91 -46.79
C VAL A 56 16.07 -11.40 -47.09
N PRO A 57 15.01 -12.20 -46.90
CA PRO A 57 13.66 -11.73 -47.16
C PRO A 57 13.37 -10.42 -46.44
N ALA A 58 12.62 -9.51 -47.07
CA ALA A 58 12.33 -8.18 -46.53
C ALA A 58 11.66 -8.28 -45.14
N GLU A 59 10.90 -9.31 -44.88
CA GLU A 59 10.26 -9.61 -43.59
C GLU A 59 11.29 -9.95 -42.49
N VAL A 60 12.26 -10.79 -42.77
CA VAL A 60 13.34 -11.14 -41.81
C VAL A 60 14.19 -9.90 -41.48
N SER A 61 14.46 -9.05 -42.45
CA SER A 61 15.22 -7.81 -42.23
C SER A 61 14.44 -6.79 -41.38
N GLN A 62 13.10 -6.78 -41.46
CA GLN A 62 12.22 -5.95 -40.61
C GLN A 62 12.20 -6.49 -39.17
N VAL A 63 12.07 -7.80 -39.00
CA VAL A 63 12.09 -8.45 -37.67
C VAL A 63 13.44 -8.23 -36.97
N ARG A 64 14.59 -8.34 -37.68
CA ARG A 64 15.92 -8.03 -37.13
C ARG A 64 16.01 -6.58 -36.65
N ARG A 65 15.57 -5.62 -37.46
CA ARG A 65 15.56 -4.19 -37.06
C ARG A 65 14.69 -3.93 -35.82
N ALA A 66 13.53 -4.58 -35.74
CA ALA A 66 12.65 -4.48 -34.58
C ALA A 66 13.29 -5.09 -33.34
N LEU A 67 13.96 -6.25 -33.47
CA LEU A 67 14.69 -6.89 -32.38
C LEU A 67 15.83 -6.00 -31.86
N ASP A 68 16.65 -5.44 -32.78
CA ASP A 68 17.74 -4.52 -32.42
C ASP A 68 17.25 -3.26 -31.69
N ALA A 69 16.09 -2.74 -32.07
CA ALA A 69 15.47 -1.59 -31.40
C ALA A 69 15.02 -1.91 -29.97
N VAL A 70 14.38 -3.07 -29.78
CA VAL A 70 13.95 -3.54 -28.45
C VAL A 70 15.17 -3.87 -27.57
N SER A 71 16.15 -4.62 -28.08
CA SER A 71 17.35 -5.01 -27.34
C SER A 71 18.19 -3.81 -26.89
N ARG A 72 18.24 -2.73 -27.66
CA ARG A 72 18.95 -1.50 -27.28
C ARG A 72 18.22 -0.70 -26.19
N GLY A 73 16.88 -0.69 -26.18
CA GLY A 73 16.10 0.04 -25.20
C GLY A 73 15.97 -0.64 -23.83
N LEU A 74 16.12 -1.96 -23.77
CA LEU A 74 15.96 -2.73 -22.54
C LEU A 74 16.97 -2.39 -21.42
N PRO A 75 18.29 -2.25 -21.68
CA PRO A 75 19.27 -1.92 -20.64
C PRO A 75 18.99 -0.57 -19.96
N GLU A 76 18.68 0.46 -20.74
CA GLU A 76 18.39 1.81 -20.23
C GLU A 76 17.16 1.81 -19.34
N ARG A 77 16.12 1.05 -19.73
CA ARG A 77 14.89 0.92 -18.95
C ARG A 77 15.10 0.13 -17.66
N ARG A 78 15.94 -0.92 -17.68
CA ARG A 78 16.35 -1.65 -16.47
C ARG A 78 17.10 -0.76 -15.49
N GLU A 79 18.01 0.07 -15.98
CA GLU A 79 18.75 1.02 -15.15
C GLU A 79 17.81 2.08 -14.56
N SER A 80 16.86 2.59 -15.34
CA SER A 80 15.86 3.56 -14.86
C SER A 80 14.97 2.95 -13.79
N LEU A 81 14.52 1.69 -13.96
CA LEU A 81 13.72 0.99 -12.97
C LEU A 81 14.52 0.79 -11.67
N ALA A 82 15.76 0.33 -11.75
CA ALA A 82 16.61 0.13 -10.57
C ALA A 82 16.84 1.44 -9.78
N LYS A 83 17.02 2.57 -10.48
CA LYS A 83 17.13 3.89 -9.83
C LYS A 83 15.83 4.32 -9.14
N LEU A 84 14.69 4.01 -9.75
CA LEU A 84 13.38 4.35 -9.22
C LEU A 84 13.07 3.49 -7.98
N GLU A 85 13.35 2.19 -8.04
CA GLU A 85 13.22 1.27 -6.90
C GLU A 85 14.11 1.70 -5.72
N ALA A 86 15.36 2.05 -5.97
CA ALA A 86 16.28 2.53 -4.94
C ALA A 86 15.79 3.83 -4.28
N ARG A 87 15.21 4.77 -5.06
CA ARG A 87 14.62 5.99 -4.51
C ARG A 87 13.39 5.68 -3.66
N TYR A 88 12.54 4.78 -4.12
CA TYR A 88 11.35 4.35 -3.40
C TYR A 88 11.70 3.71 -2.04
N GLU A 89 12.64 2.76 -2.03
CA GLU A 89 13.08 2.11 -0.79
C GLU A 89 13.69 3.10 0.20
N LYS A 90 14.55 4.01 -0.28
CA LYS A 90 15.12 5.07 0.57
C LYS A 90 14.05 5.96 1.21
N GLN A 91 13.07 6.41 0.43
CA GLN A 91 11.99 7.25 0.95
C GLN A 91 11.09 6.48 1.93
N ARG A 92 10.88 5.19 1.67
CA ARG A 92 10.13 4.30 2.55
C ARG A 92 10.85 4.10 3.90
N GLU A 93 12.16 3.86 3.88
CA GLU A 93 12.98 3.77 5.10
C GLU A 93 12.96 5.08 5.90
N GLU A 94 13.12 6.22 5.24
CA GLU A 94 13.05 7.53 5.89
C GLU A 94 11.67 7.82 6.49
N ALA A 95 10.60 7.40 5.81
CA ALA A 95 9.23 7.52 6.31
C ALA A 95 9.01 6.63 7.54
N ALA A 96 9.49 5.38 7.49
CA ALA A 96 9.40 4.44 8.61
C ALA A 96 10.22 4.91 9.84
N ALA A 97 11.43 5.44 9.62
CA ALA A 97 12.25 5.98 10.70
C ALA A 97 11.59 7.19 11.40
N ARG A 98 10.96 8.07 10.65
CA ARG A 98 10.22 9.22 11.21
C ARG A 98 8.95 8.79 11.96
N ALA A 99 8.23 7.78 11.45
CA ALA A 99 7.10 7.21 12.15
C ALA A 99 7.53 6.65 13.51
N ALA A 100 8.62 5.88 13.54
CA ALA A 100 9.17 5.32 14.78
C ALA A 100 9.65 6.41 15.79
N GLU A 101 10.18 7.53 15.31
CA GLU A 101 10.58 8.65 16.17
C GLU A 101 9.38 9.38 16.76
N LYS A 102 8.29 9.54 15.98
CA LYS A 102 7.02 10.08 16.48
C LYS A 102 6.37 9.19 17.52
N ASP A 103 6.35 7.88 17.28
CA ASP A 103 5.86 6.90 18.25
C ASP A 103 6.58 7.02 19.58
N LYS A 104 7.88 7.22 19.55
CA LYS A 104 8.72 7.44 20.73
C LYS A 104 8.33 8.73 21.49
N MET A 105 8.06 9.82 20.77
CA MET A 105 7.62 11.09 21.38
C MET A 105 6.20 10.99 21.98
N ALA A 106 5.28 10.28 21.31
CA ALA A 106 3.93 10.08 21.81
C ALA A 106 3.90 9.26 23.11
N GLN A 107 4.77 8.26 23.25
CA GLN A 107 4.91 7.44 24.47
C GLN A 107 5.44 8.22 25.70
N THR A 108 6.02 9.41 25.52
CA THR A 108 6.47 10.27 26.61
C THR A 108 5.41 11.21 27.18
N SER A 109 4.17 11.21 26.63
CA SER A 109 3.05 12.02 27.09
C SER A 109 2.43 11.47 28.41
N ALA A 110 1.63 12.29 29.11
CA ALA A 110 1.12 11.99 30.45
C ALA A 110 0.46 10.62 30.60
N PRO A 111 0.63 9.92 31.75
CA PRO A 111 -0.02 8.64 32.00
C PRO A 111 -1.54 8.73 31.87
N GLY A 112 -2.15 7.93 31.02
CA GLY A 112 -3.59 7.89 30.78
C GLY A 112 -4.04 8.41 29.42
N ASN A 113 -3.34 9.36 28.84
CA ASN A 113 -3.70 9.98 27.57
C ASN A 113 -2.95 9.40 26.35
N VAL A 114 -2.02 8.51 26.57
CA VAL A 114 -1.32 7.79 25.49
C VAL A 114 -2.04 6.47 25.22
N PRO A 115 -2.45 6.21 23.98
CA PRO A 115 -3.03 4.92 23.62
C PRO A 115 -2.13 3.77 24.05
N SER A 116 -2.70 2.73 24.65
CA SER A 116 -1.97 1.50 24.96
C SER A 116 -2.91 0.33 25.10
N GLY A 117 -2.44 -0.84 24.67
CA GLY A 117 -3.23 -2.08 24.69
C GLY A 117 -4.20 -2.19 23.51
N TRP A 118 -4.78 -3.36 23.39
CA TRP A 118 -5.65 -3.73 22.29
C TRP A 118 -7.00 -3.01 22.35
N PRO A 119 -7.49 -2.43 21.22
CA PRO A 119 -8.83 -1.83 21.16
C PRO A 119 -9.95 -2.87 21.21
N THR A 120 -9.63 -4.14 20.93
CA THR A 120 -10.55 -5.28 20.93
C THR A 120 -9.77 -6.57 21.06
N SER A 121 -10.44 -7.70 21.37
CA SER A 121 -9.88 -9.02 21.21
C SER A 121 -9.92 -9.45 19.73
N GLY A 122 -8.93 -10.20 19.27
CA GLY A 122 -8.88 -10.72 17.89
C GLY A 122 -7.46 -10.84 17.35
N ASP A 123 -7.38 -11.14 16.06
CA ASP A 123 -6.11 -11.28 15.34
C ASP A 123 -5.91 -10.14 14.35
N ILE A 124 -4.68 -9.66 14.18
CA ILE A 124 -4.37 -8.67 13.16
C ILE A 124 -4.53 -9.33 11.78
N SER A 125 -5.59 -8.94 11.06
CA SER A 125 -5.88 -9.42 9.70
C SER A 125 -5.21 -8.60 8.61
N SER A 126 -4.86 -7.34 8.91
CA SER A 126 -4.13 -6.47 7.97
C SER A 126 -3.25 -5.49 8.75
N PRO A 127 -1.92 -5.46 8.50
CA PRO A 127 -1.00 -4.55 9.20
C PRO A 127 -1.03 -3.14 8.61
N PHE A 128 -0.50 -2.19 9.39
CA PHE A 128 -0.21 -0.83 8.95
C PHE A 128 0.86 -0.79 7.86
N GLY A 129 0.73 0.12 6.91
CA GLY A 129 1.73 0.42 5.91
C GLY A 129 1.34 0.07 4.48
N TRP A 130 2.32 0.03 3.59
CA TRP A 130 2.10 -0.23 2.18
C TRP A 130 1.71 -1.68 1.89
N ARG A 131 0.61 -1.86 1.13
CA ARG A 131 0.06 -3.13 0.68
C ARG A 131 0.16 -3.24 -0.85
N TRP A 132 -0.03 -4.45 -1.39
CA TRP A 132 -0.13 -4.72 -2.83
C TRP A 132 1.04 -4.13 -3.63
N ASN A 133 2.28 -4.43 -3.23
CA ASN A 133 3.52 -3.92 -3.86
C ASN A 133 3.59 -2.38 -3.89
N GLY A 134 3.06 -1.71 -2.86
CA GLY A 134 3.16 -0.26 -2.72
C GLY A 134 2.07 0.55 -3.43
N THR A 135 0.96 -0.08 -3.85
CA THR A 135 -0.14 0.62 -4.52
C THR A 135 -1.21 1.13 -3.58
N ASP A 136 -1.29 0.57 -2.37
CA ASP A 136 -2.28 0.92 -1.36
C ASP A 136 -1.61 1.11 -0.01
N PHE A 137 -1.85 2.24 0.64
CA PHE A 137 -1.33 2.53 1.98
C PHE A 137 -2.42 2.34 3.01
N HIS A 138 -2.21 1.43 3.96
CA HIS A 138 -3.10 1.17 5.08
C HIS A 138 -2.74 2.07 6.26
N PRO A 139 -3.57 3.07 6.61
CA PRO A 139 -3.26 4.06 7.64
C PRO A 139 -3.43 3.54 9.07
N GLY A 140 -3.87 2.30 9.25
CA GLY A 140 -4.13 1.68 10.53
C GLY A 140 -3.78 0.19 10.54
N ILE A 141 -4.35 -0.52 11.49
CA ILE A 141 -4.37 -1.99 11.52
C ILE A 141 -5.81 -2.48 11.53
N ASP A 142 -6.06 -3.60 10.89
CA ASP A 142 -7.35 -4.29 10.96
C ASP A 142 -7.25 -5.46 11.93
N ILE A 143 -8.13 -5.49 12.93
CA ILE A 143 -8.21 -6.56 13.92
C ILE A 143 -9.55 -7.26 13.72
N ALA A 144 -9.51 -8.53 13.30
CA ALA A 144 -10.67 -9.34 12.99
C ALA A 144 -11.13 -10.15 14.20
N ASN A 145 -12.44 -10.21 14.39
CA ASN A 145 -13.14 -11.09 15.34
C ASN A 145 -14.62 -11.19 14.94
N ASP A 146 -15.42 -11.87 15.73
CA ASP A 146 -16.86 -12.01 15.52
C ASP A 146 -17.58 -10.66 15.56
N MET A 147 -18.63 -10.53 14.74
CA MET A 147 -19.51 -9.39 14.77
C MET A 147 -20.10 -9.18 16.18
N GLY A 148 -20.13 -7.92 16.64
CA GLY A 148 -20.58 -7.58 17.98
C GLY A 148 -19.53 -7.72 19.08
N THR A 149 -18.30 -8.09 18.76
CA THR A 149 -17.18 -8.04 19.72
C THR A 149 -16.99 -6.60 20.22
N PRO A 150 -16.84 -6.37 21.54
CA PRO A 150 -16.65 -5.03 22.08
C PRO A 150 -15.38 -4.36 21.56
N ILE A 151 -15.50 -3.08 21.23
CA ILE A 151 -14.39 -2.18 20.90
C ILE A 151 -14.25 -1.18 22.05
N VAL A 152 -13.06 -1.03 22.60
CA VAL A 152 -12.79 -0.18 23.75
C VAL A 152 -11.84 0.96 23.41
N ALA A 153 -11.97 2.08 24.12
CA ALA A 153 -11.05 3.19 24.05
C ALA A 153 -9.66 2.76 24.58
N THR A 154 -8.60 3.04 23.82
CA THR A 154 -7.22 2.66 24.18
C THR A 154 -6.52 3.67 25.08
N ALA A 155 -7.13 4.85 25.29
CA ALA A 155 -6.69 5.87 26.23
C ALA A 155 -7.86 6.72 26.72
N ASP A 156 -7.66 7.50 27.78
CA ASP A 156 -8.59 8.52 28.23
C ASP A 156 -8.71 9.62 27.18
N GLY A 157 -9.91 10.18 26.95
CA GLY A 157 -10.07 11.25 25.97
C GLY A 157 -11.50 11.77 25.82
N VAL A 158 -11.72 12.57 24.79
CA VAL A 158 -13.01 13.14 24.41
C VAL A 158 -13.38 12.66 23.02
N VAL A 159 -14.57 12.11 22.86
CA VAL A 159 -15.12 11.70 21.57
C VAL A 159 -15.33 12.93 20.68
N THR A 160 -14.66 12.98 19.54
CA THR A 160 -14.78 14.09 18.57
C THR A 160 -15.66 13.74 17.38
N THR A 161 -15.82 12.44 17.09
CA THR A 161 -16.73 11.94 16.05
C THR A 161 -17.35 10.63 16.53
N ALA A 162 -18.66 10.46 16.33
CA ALA A 162 -19.38 9.23 16.64
C ALA A 162 -20.52 9.02 15.64
N GLY A 163 -20.46 7.97 14.82
CA GLY A 163 -21.49 7.62 13.84
C GLY A 163 -20.98 7.34 12.44
N TRP A 164 -21.86 7.53 11.45
CA TRP A 164 -21.59 7.18 10.06
C TRP A 164 -20.63 8.14 9.37
N ASN A 165 -19.58 7.58 8.75
CA ASN A 165 -18.63 8.30 7.90
C ASN A 165 -18.70 7.80 6.45
N GLY A 166 -18.99 8.71 5.51
CA GLY A 166 -19.08 8.38 4.07
C GLY A 166 -17.76 8.15 3.36
N GLY A 167 -16.61 8.32 4.05
CA GLY A 167 -15.27 8.17 3.51
C GLY A 167 -14.71 6.73 3.51
N GLY A 168 -15.56 5.73 3.73
CA GLY A 168 -15.19 4.33 3.72
C GLY A 168 -15.18 3.66 5.10
N TYR A 169 -15.05 4.41 6.20
CA TYR A 169 -14.97 3.87 7.56
C TYR A 169 -16.29 3.28 8.09
N GLY A 170 -17.44 3.59 7.44
CA GLY A 170 -18.73 3.18 7.94
C GLY A 170 -19.08 3.88 9.26
N ASN A 171 -19.63 3.15 10.22
CA ASN A 171 -19.79 3.66 11.58
C ASN A 171 -18.42 3.71 12.26
N MET A 172 -18.05 4.88 12.79
CA MET A 172 -16.75 5.11 13.39
C MET A 172 -16.82 5.95 14.65
N VAL A 173 -15.76 5.88 15.44
CA VAL A 173 -15.50 6.75 16.60
C VAL A 173 -14.11 7.34 16.45
N ASP A 174 -13.97 8.65 16.65
CA ASP A 174 -12.70 9.33 16.85
C ASP A 174 -12.62 9.85 18.28
N ILE A 175 -11.48 9.67 18.94
CA ILE A 175 -11.24 10.13 20.30
C ILE A 175 -9.98 10.99 20.31
N ASP A 176 -10.12 12.24 20.77
CA ASP A 176 -8.99 13.13 21.04
C ASP A 176 -8.47 12.89 22.46
N HIS A 177 -7.21 12.52 22.57
CA HIS A 177 -6.53 12.25 23.83
C HIS A 177 -5.71 13.44 24.33
N GLY A 178 -5.77 14.58 23.62
CA GLY A 178 -4.91 15.72 23.86
C GLY A 178 -3.48 15.53 23.31
N ASN A 179 -2.67 16.57 23.45
CA ASN A 179 -1.26 16.57 22.99
C ASN A 179 -1.06 16.19 21.51
N GLY A 180 -2.09 16.40 20.67
CA GLY A 180 -2.08 16.04 19.24
C GLY A 180 -2.27 14.54 18.95
N ILE A 181 -2.71 13.76 19.93
CA ILE A 181 -2.97 12.32 19.77
C ILE A 181 -4.47 12.10 19.59
N LEU A 182 -4.82 11.37 18.51
CA LEU A 182 -6.19 10.95 18.21
C LEU A 182 -6.18 9.46 17.87
N THR A 183 -7.23 8.73 18.31
CA THR A 183 -7.47 7.35 17.85
C THR A 183 -8.77 7.27 17.08
N ARG A 184 -8.78 6.42 16.05
CA ARG A 184 -9.93 6.14 15.20
C ARG A 184 -10.28 4.66 15.22
N TYR A 185 -11.58 4.37 15.29
CA TYR A 185 -12.13 3.02 15.31
C TYR A 185 -13.23 2.94 14.25
N GLY A 186 -12.96 2.22 13.14
CA GLY A 186 -13.88 2.11 11.99
C GLY A 186 -14.62 0.78 11.91
N HIS A 187 -15.57 0.71 10.98
CA HIS A 187 -16.37 -0.45 10.57
C HIS A 187 -17.30 -1.00 11.64
N ALA A 188 -17.61 -0.24 12.69
CA ALA A 188 -18.49 -0.66 13.77
C ALA A 188 -19.90 -1.05 13.26
N SER A 189 -20.52 -2.04 13.90
CA SER A 189 -21.95 -2.33 13.71
C SER A 189 -22.81 -1.31 14.47
N GLU A 190 -22.36 -0.96 15.67
CA GLU A 190 -23.04 -0.03 16.57
C GLU A 190 -22.02 0.84 17.29
N VAL A 191 -22.33 2.14 17.43
CA VAL A 191 -21.58 3.10 18.24
C VAL A 191 -22.40 3.41 19.48
N VAL A 192 -21.80 3.31 20.67
CA VAL A 192 -22.53 3.47 21.97
C VAL A 192 -22.10 4.73 22.73
N VAL A 193 -21.30 5.56 22.11
CA VAL A 193 -20.88 6.87 22.63
C VAL A 193 -21.37 8.00 21.71
N HIS A 194 -21.26 9.24 22.15
CA HIS A 194 -21.65 10.44 21.38
C HIS A 194 -20.54 11.50 21.40
N GLU A 195 -20.55 12.39 20.43
CA GLU A 195 -19.61 13.52 20.36
C GLU A 195 -19.67 14.37 21.64
N GLY A 196 -18.50 14.77 22.14
CA GLY A 196 -18.31 15.50 23.39
C GLY A 196 -18.29 14.61 24.63
N GLN A 197 -18.55 13.30 24.53
CA GLN A 197 -18.47 12.39 25.67
C GLN A 197 -17.01 12.20 26.10
N HIS A 198 -16.76 12.28 27.41
CA HIS A 198 -15.51 11.87 28.02
C HIS A 198 -15.50 10.35 28.21
N VAL A 199 -14.47 9.68 27.74
CA VAL A 199 -14.28 8.23 27.86
C VAL A 199 -12.99 7.92 28.60
N LYS A 200 -12.96 6.75 29.25
CA LYS A 200 -11.79 6.22 29.92
C LYS A 200 -11.20 5.06 29.12
N ARG A 201 -9.90 4.84 29.25
CA ARG A 201 -9.25 3.64 28.73
C ARG A 201 -10.01 2.39 29.18
N GLY A 202 -10.30 1.47 28.24
CA GLY A 202 -11.05 0.25 28.49
C GLY A 202 -12.58 0.41 28.49
N GLU A 203 -13.10 1.64 28.34
CA GLU A 203 -14.54 1.89 28.18
C GLU A 203 -15.02 1.41 26.82
N VAL A 204 -16.14 0.67 26.77
CA VAL A 204 -16.74 0.22 25.50
C VAL A 204 -17.31 1.42 24.75
N ILE A 205 -16.86 1.62 23.52
CA ILE A 205 -17.25 2.76 22.67
C ILE A 205 -18.06 2.33 21.46
N ALA A 206 -17.90 1.08 21.02
CA ALA A 206 -18.58 0.53 19.85
C ALA A 206 -18.58 -1.00 19.91
N TYR A 207 -19.29 -1.61 18.96
CA TYR A 207 -19.23 -3.05 18.71
C TYR A 207 -18.78 -3.33 17.29
N MET A 208 -17.95 -4.37 17.13
CA MET A 208 -17.37 -4.79 15.86
C MET A 208 -18.46 -5.06 14.82
N GLY A 209 -18.22 -4.59 13.61
CA GLY A 209 -19.08 -4.76 12.47
C GLY A 209 -18.30 -4.98 11.16
N SER A 210 -18.99 -4.71 10.07
CA SER A 210 -18.44 -4.74 8.70
C SER A 210 -19.08 -3.62 7.87
N THR A 211 -19.32 -2.45 8.49
CA THR A 211 -19.95 -1.31 7.82
C THR A 211 -18.92 -0.51 7.00
N GLY A 212 -19.39 0.22 5.99
CA GLY A 212 -18.52 0.97 5.11
C GLY A 212 -17.78 0.09 4.10
N PHE A 213 -16.52 0.40 3.80
CA PHE A 213 -15.70 -0.37 2.87
C PHE A 213 -14.95 -1.48 3.61
N SER A 214 -15.63 -2.62 3.81
CA SER A 214 -15.15 -3.75 4.58
C SER A 214 -15.52 -5.08 3.90
N THR A 215 -14.65 -6.07 3.98
CA THR A 215 -14.85 -7.42 3.41
C THR A 215 -15.32 -8.46 4.43
N GLY A 216 -15.34 -8.11 5.71
CA GLY A 216 -15.74 -9.00 6.81
C GLY A 216 -15.63 -8.31 8.16
N PRO A 217 -16.11 -8.92 9.26
CA PRO A 217 -16.10 -8.28 10.56
C PRO A 217 -14.67 -8.02 11.08
N HIS A 218 -14.34 -6.75 11.31
CA HIS A 218 -13.10 -6.30 11.91
C HIS A 218 -13.27 -4.86 12.44
N VAL A 219 -12.37 -4.42 13.31
CA VAL A 219 -12.16 -3.01 13.60
C VAL A 219 -10.95 -2.52 12.82
N HIS A 220 -11.11 -1.43 12.07
CA HIS A 220 -10.01 -0.66 11.54
C HIS A 220 -9.57 0.35 12.58
N TYR A 221 -8.33 0.21 13.08
CA TYR A 221 -7.80 1.02 14.16
C TYR A 221 -6.63 1.87 13.71
N GLU A 222 -6.75 3.20 13.89
CA GLU A 222 -5.69 4.16 13.59
C GLU A 222 -5.26 4.92 14.84
N ILE A 223 -3.97 5.27 14.90
CA ILE A 223 -3.45 6.28 15.82
C ILE A 223 -2.89 7.42 14.99
N HIS A 224 -3.29 8.63 15.33
CA HIS A 224 -2.79 9.86 14.73
C HIS A 224 -1.96 10.63 15.75
N VAL A 225 -0.79 11.10 15.35
CA VAL A 225 0.07 11.98 16.16
C VAL A 225 0.32 13.24 15.36
N ASN A 226 -0.14 14.38 15.86
CA ASN A 226 -0.07 15.68 15.19
C ASN A 226 -0.66 15.66 13.76
N GLY A 227 -1.78 14.93 13.59
CA GLY A 227 -2.52 14.82 12.34
C GLY A 227 -1.99 13.77 11.37
N GLU A 228 -0.99 12.99 11.75
CA GLU A 228 -0.39 11.96 10.90
C GLU A 228 -0.59 10.57 11.50
N THR A 229 -0.92 9.60 10.65
CA THR A 229 -1.06 8.21 11.08
C THR A 229 0.29 7.60 11.42
N VAL A 230 0.35 6.90 12.55
CA VAL A 230 1.51 6.13 13.02
C VAL A 230 1.14 4.65 13.13
N ASN A 231 2.13 3.77 13.19
CA ASN A 231 1.88 2.33 13.28
C ASN A 231 1.26 1.95 14.63
N PRO A 232 -0.02 1.54 14.70
CA PRO A 232 -0.66 1.21 15.96
C PRO A 232 -0.07 -0.01 16.68
N ALA A 233 0.63 -0.89 15.95
CA ALA A 233 1.24 -2.08 16.55
C ALA A 233 2.29 -1.75 17.64
N SER A 234 2.83 -0.54 17.64
CA SER A 234 3.76 -0.06 18.67
C SER A 234 3.09 0.31 20.00
N TYR A 235 1.75 0.31 20.02
CA TYR A 235 0.92 0.73 21.16
C TYR A 235 0.08 -0.41 21.75
N LEU A 236 0.11 -1.61 21.14
CA LEU A 236 -0.65 -2.79 21.54
C LEU A 236 -0.06 -3.54 22.73
#